data_14bf5e02014e2ae2a3e9f069ed11b174
#
_entry.id   14bf5e02014e2ae2a3e9f069ed11b174
#
_cell.length_a   1.000
_cell.length_b   1.000
_cell.length_c   1.000
_cell.angle_alpha   90.00
_cell.angle_beta   90.00
_cell.angle_gamma   90.00
#
_symmetry.space_group_name_H-M   'P 1'
#
loop_
_entity.id
_entity.type
_entity.pdbx_description
1 polymer ?
#
loop_
_entity_poly.entity_id
_entity_poly.type
_entity_poly.pdbx_seq_one_letter_code
_entity_poly.pdbx_strand_id
1 'polypeptide(L)'
;MDNFQIRTDLALEARESVNEEESKLRGVSVEEHYEEEADLRITKVTIDTKNAEKMLGKPMGVYVTMEAPAMVEPDDDYHREISEALAEELLKMMPQEQEEQSVLVVGLGNREVTADALGPQVIDNLLITRHVVKNYGKAAYNCTRMNLVSSIEPGVMAKIGRAHV
;
A
#
# COMPACT_ATOMS: atom_id res chain seq x y z
N MET A 1 -34.57 -9.77 -5.10
CA MET A 1 -33.44 -9.63 -6.07
C MET A 1 -32.28 -9.14 -5.27
N ASP A 2 -31.36 -10.05 -4.93
CA ASP A 2 -30.15 -9.66 -4.19
C ASP A 2 -29.31 -8.73 -5.07
N ASN A 3 -29.12 -7.51 -4.61
CA ASN A 3 -28.20 -6.56 -5.22
C ASN A 3 -26.80 -7.16 -5.10
N PHE A 4 -26.30 -7.70 -6.19
CA PHE A 4 -24.91 -8.16 -6.28
C PHE A 4 -24.02 -6.90 -6.25
N GLN A 5 -23.61 -6.52 -5.04
CA GLN A 5 -22.73 -5.39 -4.85
C GLN A 5 -21.31 -5.85 -5.22
N ILE A 6 -20.82 -5.40 -6.36
CA ILE A 6 -19.43 -5.63 -6.77
C ILE A 6 -18.56 -5.00 -5.69
N ARG A 7 -17.85 -5.83 -4.92
CA ARG A 7 -16.86 -5.33 -3.98
C ARG A 7 -15.60 -4.99 -4.76
N THR A 8 -15.37 -3.72 -4.98
CA THR A 8 -14.13 -3.21 -5.54
C THR A 8 -13.17 -2.83 -4.40
N ASP A 9 -11.91 -3.17 -4.55
CA ASP A 9 -10.88 -2.79 -3.60
C ASP A 9 -10.34 -1.37 -3.86
N LEU A 10 -10.58 -0.84 -5.05
CA LEU A 10 -10.15 0.50 -5.44
C LEU A 10 -11.18 1.56 -5.01
N ALA A 11 -10.74 2.57 -4.27
CA ALA A 11 -11.60 3.70 -3.90
C ALA A 11 -12.01 4.56 -5.11
N LEU A 12 -11.17 4.55 -6.15
CA LEU A 12 -11.46 5.22 -7.42
C LEU A 12 -12.68 4.61 -8.12
N GLU A 13 -12.74 3.27 -8.25
CA GLU A 13 -13.89 2.56 -8.83
C GLU A 13 -15.17 2.76 -8.02
N ALA A 14 -15.04 2.79 -6.67
CA ALA A 14 -16.18 3.08 -5.80
C ALA A 14 -16.73 4.50 -6.03
N ARG A 15 -15.86 5.49 -6.33
CA ARG A 15 -16.26 6.85 -6.67
C ARG A 15 -16.94 6.92 -8.05
N GLU A 16 -16.40 6.26 -9.05
CA GLU A 16 -16.95 6.25 -10.41
C GLU A 16 -18.34 5.59 -10.47
N SER A 17 -18.62 4.67 -9.55
CA SER A 17 -19.94 4.02 -9.45
C SER A 17 -21.03 4.92 -8.85
N VAL A 18 -20.65 6.05 -8.23
CA VAL A 18 -21.58 7.06 -7.70
C VAL A 18 -21.93 8.04 -8.84
N ASN A 19 -23.22 8.22 -9.10
CA ASN A 19 -23.72 9.05 -10.22
C ASN A 19 -23.09 10.45 -10.24
N GLU A 20 -22.81 10.98 -11.43
CA GLU A 20 -22.16 12.29 -11.67
C GLU A 20 -22.83 13.48 -10.96
N GLU A 21 -24.11 13.40 -10.64
CA GLU A 21 -24.85 14.42 -9.89
C GLU A 21 -24.45 14.48 -8.40
N GLU A 22 -23.90 13.40 -7.83
CA GLU A 22 -23.36 13.32 -6.48
C GLU A 22 -21.86 13.60 -6.42
N SER A 23 -21.25 13.99 -7.53
CA SER A 23 -19.80 14.19 -7.71
C SER A 23 -19.17 15.29 -6.82
N LYS A 24 -19.98 15.98 -6.01
CA LYS A 24 -19.54 16.84 -4.90
C LYS A 24 -19.87 16.19 -3.54
N LEU A 25 -19.52 14.93 -3.37
CA LEU A 25 -19.59 14.28 -2.07
C LEU A 25 -18.78 15.10 -1.05
N ARG A 26 -19.49 15.75 -0.13
CA ARG A 26 -18.83 16.46 0.98
C ARG A 26 -18.04 15.44 1.79
N GLY A 27 -16.71 15.62 1.82
CA GLY A 27 -15.80 14.75 2.55
C GLY A 27 -15.14 13.68 1.72
N VAL A 28 -15.10 13.83 0.40
CA VAL A 28 -14.21 13.10 -0.50
C VAL A 28 -13.39 14.10 -1.31
N SER A 29 -12.09 13.99 -1.29
CA SER A 29 -11.18 14.71 -2.19
C SER A 29 -10.41 13.74 -3.06
N VAL A 30 -10.14 14.14 -4.30
CA VAL A 30 -9.33 13.39 -5.25
C VAL A 30 -8.27 14.29 -5.81
N GLU A 31 -7.04 13.83 -5.73
CA GLU A 31 -5.86 14.47 -6.29
C GLU A 31 -5.27 13.51 -7.31
N GLU A 32 -5.03 13.99 -8.52
CA GLU A 32 -4.38 13.23 -9.58
C GLU A 32 -3.08 13.90 -9.97
N HIS A 33 -2.04 13.13 -10.04
CA HIS A 33 -0.74 13.53 -10.55
C HIS A 33 -0.33 12.58 -11.67
N TYR A 34 0.09 13.14 -12.81
CA TYR A 34 0.58 12.36 -13.94
C TYR A 34 1.97 12.85 -14.31
N GLU A 35 2.91 11.94 -14.35
CA GLU A 35 4.30 12.15 -14.73
C GLU A 35 4.51 11.58 -16.14
N GLU A 36 4.64 12.47 -17.12
CA GLU A 36 4.72 12.09 -18.54
C GLU A 36 5.98 11.28 -18.85
N GLU A 37 7.12 11.60 -18.23
CA GLU A 37 8.39 10.94 -18.50
C GLU A 37 8.39 9.48 -18.07
N ALA A 38 7.75 9.19 -16.94
CA ALA A 38 7.65 7.84 -16.39
C ALA A 38 6.33 7.11 -16.74
N ASP A 39 5.43 7.73 -17.52
CA ASP A 39 4.07 7.22 -17.75
C ASP A 39 3.43 6.72 -16.45
N LEU A 40 3.62 7.48 -15.36
CA LEU A 40 3.14 7.16 -14.03
C LEU A 40 1.97 8.04 -13.65
N ARG A 41 0.84 7.42 -13.33
CA ARG A 41 -0.32 8.10 -12.76
C ARG A 41 -0.48 7.74 -11.29
N ILE A 42 -0.57 8.75 -10.44
CA ILE A 42 -0.85 8.60 -9.01
C ILE A 42 -2.17 9.26 -8.71
N THR A 43 -3.15 8.49 -8.28
CA THR A 43 -4.46 8.98 -7.86
C THR A 43 -4.62 8.78 -6.36
N LYS A 44 -4.85 9.88 -5.63
CA LYS A 44 -5.05 9.88 -4.19
C LYS A 44 -6.48 10.26 -3.86
N VAL A 45 -7.21 9.35 -3.23
CA VAL A 45 -8.58 9.55 -2.76
C VAL A 45 -8.56 9.64 -1.24
N THR A 46 -9.07 10.75 -0.69
CA THR A 46 -9.19 10.96 0.75
C THR A 46 -10.66 10.96 1.14
N ILE A 47 -11.02 10.12 2.11
CA ILE A 47 -12.37 10.00 2.67
C ILE A 47 -12.34 10.54 4.10
N ASP A 48 -12.93 11.74 4.32
CA ASP A 48 -12.80 12.48 5.58
C ASP A 48 -14.04 12.40 6.46
N THR A 49 -15.18 11.93 5.93
CA THR A 49 -16.45 11.94 6.67
C THR A 49 -17.12 10.58 6.76
N LYS A 50 -17.81 10.33 7.88
CA LYS A 50 -18.61 9.11 8.07
C LYS A 50 -19.74 8.96 7.05
N ASN A 51 -20.20 10.06 6.47
CA ASN A 51 -21.22 10.01 5.43
C ASN A 51 -20.64 9.47 4.12
N ALA A 52 -19.48 9.98 3.74
CA ALA A 52 -18.72 9.50 2.58
C ALA A 52 -18.31 8.02 2.75
N GLU A 53 -17.85 7.63 3.95
CA GLU A 53 -17.58 6.22 4.31
C GLU A 53 -18.76 5.30 4.02
N LYS A 54 -19.96 5.70 4.46
CA LYS A 54 -21.17 4.90 4.24
C LYS A 54 -21.59 4.84 2.77
N MET A 55 -21.46 5.94 2.05
CA MET A 55 -21.83 6.03 0.63
C MET A 55 -20.89 5.23 -0.26
N LEU A 56 -19.59 5.31 -0.01
CA LEU A 56 -18.58 4.61 -0.79
C LEU A 56 -18.34 3.17 -0.31
N GLY A 57 -18.84 2.80 0.88
CA GLY A 57 -18.56 1.49 1.47
C GLY A 57 -17.09 1.27 1.83
N LYS A 58 -16.31 2.35 1.96
CA LYS A 58 -14.87 2.37 2.27
C LYS A 58 -14.63 3.16 3.55
N PRO A 59 -13.80 2.68 4.50
CA PRO A 59 -13.47 3.41 5.71
C PRO A 59 -12.90 4.81 5.45
N MET A 60 -13.03 5.72 6.42
CA MET A 60 -12.31 6.99 6.38
C MET A 60 -10.80 6.73 6.31
N GLY A 61 -10.10 7.46 5.46
CA GLY A 61 -8.66 7.30 5.26
C GLY A 61 -8.19 7.81 3.90
N VAL A 62 -6.94 7.56 3.62
CA VAL A 62 -6.28 7.91 2.35
C VAL A 62 -6.02 6.64 1.55
N TYR A 63 -6.42 6.67 0.29
CA TYR A 63 -6.26 5.60 -0.67
C TYR A 63 -5.41 6.12 -1.83
N VAL A 64 -4.29 5.46 -2.10
CA VAL A 64 -3.38 5.81 -3.18
C VAL A 64 -3.38 4.71 -4.22
N THR A 65 -3.64 5.06 -5.46
CA THR A 65 -3.55 4.17 -6.62
C THR A 65 -2.41 4.66 -7.50
N MET A 66 -1.48 3.78 -7.82
CA MET A 66 -0.38 4.05 -8.74
C MET A 66 -0.55 3.17 -9.97
N GLU A 67 -0.58 3.78 -11.14
CA GLU A 67 -0.71 3.10 -12.44
C GLU A 67 0.56 3.35 -13.25
N ALA A 68 1.29 2.30 -13.53
CA ALA A 68 2.55 2.31 -14.27
C ALA A 68 2.50 1.22 -15.36
N PRO A 69 1.88 1.47 -16.51
CA PRO A 69 1.63 0.46 -17.55
C PRO A 69 2.90 -0.20 -18.08
N ALA A 70 4.00 0.55 -18.19
CA ALA A 70 5.27 0.05 -18.71
C ALA A 70 6.00 -0.90 -17.75
N MET A 71 5.51 -1.12 -16.52
CA MET A 71 6.06 -2.12 -15.59
C MET A 71 6.03 -3.57 -16.12
N VAL A 72 5.31 -3.84 -17.20
CA VAL A 72 5.29 -5.16 -17.87
C VAL A 72 6.53 -5.38 -18.73
N GLU A 73 7.23 -4.32 -19.11
CA GLU A 73 8.43 -4.38 -19.91
C GLU A 73 9.68 -4.59 -19.03
N PRO A 74 10.69 -5.35 -19.50
CA PRO A 74 11.92 -5.62 -18.73
C PRO A 74 12.89 -4.42 -18.80
N ASP A 75 12.55 -3.31 -18.19
CA ASP A 75 13.37 -2.10 -18.10
C ASP A 75 13.74 -1.82 -16.63
N ASP A 76 15.02 -2.10 -16.28
CA ASP A 76 15.50 -1.97 -14.90
C ASP A 76 15.56 -0.51 -14.44
N ASP A 77 15.79 0.44 -15.32
CA ASP A 77 15.81 1.87 -14.98
C ASP A 77 14.39 2.38 -14.69
N TYR A 78 13.44 1.98 -15.51
CA TYR A 78 12.03 2.28 -15.28
C TYR A 78 11.51 1.64 -13.98
N HIS A 79 11.83 0.36 -13.74
CA HIS A 79 11.42 -0.33 -12.51
C HIS A 79 12.00 0.34 -11.26
N ARG A 80 13.22 0.86 -11.33
CA ARG A 80 13.82 1.59 -10.22
C ARG A 80 13.09 2.91 -9.96
N GLU A 81 12.79 3.67 -11.01
CA GLU A 81 12.07 4.94 -10.91
C GLU A 81 10.69 4.76 -10.27
N ILE A 82 9.90 3.79 -10.75
CA ILE A 82 8.60 3.46 -10.16
C ILE A 82 8.72 2.98 -8.71
N SER A 83 9.78 2.23 -8.39
CA SER A 83 10.04 1.77 -7.02
C SER A 83 10.39 2.93 -6.08
N GLU A 84 11.13 3.93 -6.55
CA GLU A 84 11.43 5.15 -5.80
C GLU A 84 10.16 5.98 -5.55
N ALA A 85 9.32 6.17 -6.57
CA ALA A 85 8.03 6.85 -6.43
C ALA A 85 7.09 6.12 -5.44
N LEU A 86 7.03 4.79 -5.50
CA LEU A 86 6.27 3.99 -4.53
C LEU A 86 6.81 4.16 -3.10
N ALA A 87 8.14 4.17 -2.93
CA ALA A 87 8.75 4.36 -1.63
C ALA A 87 8.42 5.74 -1.04
N GLU A 88 8.38 6.79 -1.86
CA GLU A 88 7.97 8.13 -1.43
C GLU A 88 6.51 8.17 -0.95
N GLU A 89 5.59 7.55 -1.68
CA GLU A 89 4.18 7.48 -1.26
C GLU A 89 4.02 6.67 0.04
N LEU A 90 4.72 5.55 0.19
CA LEU A 90 4.73 4.77 1.43
C LEU A 90 5.28 5.58 2.61
N LEU A 91 6.35 6.35 2.41
CA LEU A 91 6.92 7.22 3.44
C LEU A 91 5.94 8.31 3.88
N LYS A 92 5.16 8.91 2.95
CA LYS A 92 4.12 9.90 3.28
C LYS A 92 3.00 9.30 4.12
N MET A 93 2.70 8.01 3.95
CA MET A 93 1.68 7.30 4.72
C MET A 93 2.16 6.86 6.12
N MET A 94 3.48 6.80 6.34
CA MET A 94 4.05 6.42 7.64
C MET A 94 4.00 7.59 8.63
N PRO A 95 3.77 7.34 9.94
CA PRO A 95 3.85 8.38 10.96
C PRO A 95 5.26 9.00 11.00
N GLN A 96 5.34 10.34 10.94
CA GLN A 96 6.63 11.05 10.89
C GLN A 96 7.16 11.47 12.28
N GLU A 97 6.35 11.37 13.31
CA GLU A 97 6.60 11.99 14.63
C GLU A 97 7.51 11.18 15.55
N GLN A 98 7.84 9.93 15.20
CA GLN A 98 8.65 9.07 16.07
C GLN A 98 10.07 8.91 15.51
N GLU A 99 11.05 9.04 16.40
CA GLU A 99 12.46 8.79 16.06
C GLU A 99 12.74 7.32 15.71
N GLU A 100 11.95 6.40 16.25
CA GLU A 100 12.07 4.96 16.05
C GLU A 100 10.68 4.34 15.94
N GLN A 101 10.41 3.73 14.80
CA GLN A 101 9.12 3.07 14.54
C GLN A 101 9.27 1.56 14.54
N SER A 102 8.28 0.88 15.11
CA SER A 102 8.13 -0.56 14.99
C SER A 102 7.23 -0.86 13.79
N VAL A 103 7.80 -1.50 12.76
CA VAL A 103 7.11 -1.81 11.50
C VAL A 103 6.97 -3.32 11.39
N LEU A 104 5.75 -3.79 11.12
CA LEU A 104 5.47 -5.17 10.76
C LEU A 104 5.01 -5.23 9.31
N VAL A 105 5.75 -5.93 8.47
CA VAL A 105 5.37 -6.22 7.09
C VAL A 105 4.76 -7.61 7.01
N VAL A 106 3.55 -7.70 6.47
CA VAL A 106 2.82 -8.97 6.30
C VAL A 106 2.73 -9.27 4.81
N GLY A 107 3.48 -10.28 4.36
CA GLY A 107 3.45 -10.76 2.97
C GLY A 107 2.34 -11.78 2.78
N LEU A 108 1.19 -11.35 2.27
CA LEU A 108 0.08 -12.22 1.94
C LEU A 108 0.24 -12.79 0.54
N GLY A 109 -0.10 -14.05 0.36
CA GLY A 109 -0.11 -14.70 -0.93
C GLY A 109 0.35 -16.15 -0.90
N ASN A 110 0.46 -16.74 -2.08
CA ASN A 110 0.89 -18.10 -2.29
C ASN A 110 2.17 -18.14 -3.14
N ARG A 111 3.25 -18.59 -2.53
CA ARG A 111 4.58 -18.71 -3.17
C ARG A 111 4.57 -19.65 -4.39
N GLU A 112 3.70 -20.64 -4.40
CA GLU A 112 3.59 -21.64 -5.47
C GLU A 112 2.77 -21.13 -6.67
N VAL A 113 2.13 -19.97 -6.57
CA VAL A 113 1.32 -19.38 -7.62
C VAL A 113 1.89 -18.02 -8.01
N THR A 114 2.46 -17.90 -9.21
CA THR A 114 3.18 -16.71 -9.67
C THR A 114 2.33 -15.43 -9.53
N ALA A 115 1.08 -15.47 -9.92
CA ALA A 115 0.18 -14.31 -9.83
C ALA A 115 -0.16 -13.89 -8.39
N ASP A 116 0.10 -14.74 -7.39
CA ASP A 116 -0.18 -14.51 -5.97
C ASP A 116 1.09 -14.50 -5.11
N ALA A 117 2.28 -14.50 -5.72
CA ALA A 117 3.55 -14.63 -5.02
C ALA A 117 4.17 -13.28 -4.59
N LEU A 118 3.57 -12.13 -4.90
CA LEU A 118 4.16 -10.82 -4.64
C LEU A 118 4.50 -10.62 -3.15
N GLY A 119 3.55 -10.86 -2.25
CA GLY A 119 3.77 -10.71 -0.81
C GLY A 119 4.94 -11.55 -0.29
N PRO A 120 4.98 -12.87 -0.54
CA PRO A 120 6.12 -13.73 -0.23
C PRO A 120 7.46 -13.22 -0.79
N GLN A 121 7.50 -12.77 -2.05
CA GLN A 121 8.72 -12.25 -2.67
C GLN A 121 9.20 -10.94 -2.03
N VAL A 122 8.28 -10.06 -1.64
CA VAL A 122 8.63 -8.85 -0.88
C VAL A 122 9.30 -9.22 0.45
N ILE A 123 8.76 -10.21 1.18
CA ILE A 123 9.35 -10.66 2.45
C ILE A 123 10.77 -11.22 2.25
N ASP A 124 11.03 -11.97 1.19
CA ASP A 124 12.36 -12.53 0.90
C ASP A 124 13.42 -11.45 0.64
N ASN A 125 13.01 -10.30 0.11
CA ASN A 125 13.91 -9.21 -0.24
C ASN A 125 13.95 -8.08 0.81
N LEU A 126 13.16 -8.19 1.89
CA LEU A 126 13.04 -7.16 2.90
C LEU A 126 14.19 -7.20 3.91
N LEU A 127 14.81 -6.04 4.16
CA LEU A 127 15.81 -5.91 5.22
C LEU A 127 15.14 -5.91 6.61
N ILE A 128 15.26 -7.01 7.33
CA ILE A 128 14.74 -7.17 8.69
C ILE A 128 15.75 -6.61 9.70
N THR A 129 15.38 -5.57 10.42
CA THR A 129 16.29 -4.83 11.30
C THR A 129 16.03 -5.06 12.78
N ARG A 130 14.79 -5.42 13.18
CA ARG A 130 14.38 -5.50 14.58
C ARG A 130 15.30 -6.35 15.47
N HIS A 131 15.66 -7.54 15.02
CA HIS A 131 16.49 -8.47 15.80
C HIS A 131 17.93 -7.97 15.95
N VAL A 132 18.48 -7.33 14.90
CA VAL A 132 19.84 -6.79 14.93
C VAL A 132 19.92 -5.56 15.84
N VAL A 133 18.97 -4.62 15.68
CA VAL A 133 18.94 -3.41 16.51
C VAL A 133 18.74 -3.75 17.99
N LYS A 134 17.89 -4.74 18.31
CA LYS A 134 17.68 -5.17 19.72
C LYS A 134 18.87 -5.86 20.34
N ASN A 135 19.64 -6.63 19.57
CA ASN A 135 20.75 -7.41 20.10
C ASN A 135 22.09 -6.65 20.06
N TYR A 136 22.31 -5.83 19.05
CA TYR A 136 23.59 -5.18 18.78
C TYR A 136 23.53 -3.64 18.78
N GLY A 137 22.32 -3.08 18.91
CA GLY A 137 22.09 -1.64 18.83
C GLY A 137 22.14 -1.10 17.40
N LYS A 138 21.83 0.19 17.26
CA LYS A 138 21.78 0.88 15.95
C LYS A 138 23.15 0.99 15.29
N ALA A 139 24.22 0.99 16.07
CA ALA A 139 25.61 1.04 15.58
C ALA A 139 25.97 -0.13 14.66
N ALA A 140 25.26 -1.26 14.74
CA ALA A 140 25.51 -2.41 13.87
C ALA A 140 25.32 -2.10 12.38
N TYR A 141 24.53 -1.09 12.02
CA TYR A 141 24.32 -0.63 10.65
C TYR A 141 24.96 0.73 10.34
N ASN A 142 25.78 1.24 11.25
CA ASN A 142 26.38 2.56 11.11
C ASN A 142 25.35 3.70 10.93
N CYS A 143 24.14 3.52 11.48
CA CYS A 143 23.02 4.42 11.33
C CYS A 143 22.65 5.05 12.70
N THR A 144 22.36 6.35 12.68
CA THR A 144 21.86 7.07 13.86
C THR A 144 20.36 6.84 14.08
N ARG A 145 19.63 6.56 12.99
CA ARG A 145 18.18 6.30 13.00
C ARG A 145 17.87 5.05 12.20
N MET A 146 17.17 4.09 12.80
CA MET A 146 16.75 2.87 12.16
C MET A 146 15.43 2.38 12.73
N ASN A 147 14.46 2.12 11.86
CA ASN A 147 13.19 1.52 12.26
C ASN A 147 13.35 0.03 12.64
N LEU A 148 12.48 -0.44 13.51
CA LEU A 148 12.45 -1.85 13.93
C LEU A 148 11.55 -2.65 12.99
N VAL A 149 12.09 -3.06 11.85
CA VAL A 149 11.36 -3.82 10.83
C VAL A 149 11.34 -5.30 11.18
N SER A 150 10.13 -5.85 11.16
CA SER A 150 9.84 -7.29 11.26
C SER A 150 8.96 -7.70 10.10
N SER A 151 8.99 -8.97 9.74
CA SER A 151 8.10 -9.50 8.71
C SER A 151 7.46 -10.81 9.12
N ILE A 152 6.34 -11.14 8.50
CA ILE A 152 5.66 -12.43 8.60
C ILE A 152 5.05 -12.80 7.25
N GLU A 153 5.23 -14.05 6.88
CA GLU A 153 4.54 -14.69 5.77
C GLU A 153 3.56 -15.72 6.35
N PRO A 154 2.26 -15.44 6.44
CA PRO A 154 1.31 -16.36 7.05
C PRO A 154 1.05 -17.59 6.19
N GLY A 155 1.40 -17.56 4.91
CA GLY A 155 1.11 -18.61 3.94
C GLY A 155 -0.37 -18.68 3.59
N VAL A 156 -0.76 -19.74 2.89
CA VAL A 156 -2.13 -19.96 2.42
C VAL A 156 -2.96 -20.81 3.38
N MET A 157 -4.27 -20.85 3.18
CA MET A 157 -5.25 -21.66 3.91
C MET A 157 -5.34 -21.28 5.41
N ALA A 158 -5.17 -22.21 6.32
CA ALA A 158 -5.41 -22.02 7.76
C ALA A 158 -4.55 -20.93 8.44
N LYS A 159 -3.51 -20.44 7.77
CA LYS A 159 -2.62 -19.39 8.30
C LYS A 159 -3.12 -17.98 7.99
N ILE A 160 -3.95 -17.79 6.97
CA ILE A 160 -4.46 -16.46 6.55
C ILE A 160 -5.30 -15.83 7.66
N GLY A 161 -6.08 -16.60 8.41
CA GLY A 161 -6.90 -16.09 9.51
C GLY A 161 -6.13 -15.44 10.65
N ARG A 162 -4.81 -15.63 10.73
CA ARG A 162 -3.95 -15.00 11.76
C ARG A 162 -3.56 -13.57 11.42
N ALA A 163 -3.75 -13.14 10.18
CA ALA A 163 -3.45 -11.78 9.73
C ALA A 163 -4.55 -10.76 10.10
N HIS A 164 -5.67 -11.22 10.65
CA HIS A 164 -6.82 -10.38 11.01
C HIS A 164 -6.96 -10.13 12.53
N VAL A 165 -5.94 -10.43 13.30
CA VAL A 165 -5.97 -10.21 14.76
C VAL A 165 -5.16 -8.98 15.15
#